data_21af73cf32ae170a92457199a1a87575
#
_entry.id   21af73cf32ae170a92457199a1a87575
#
_cell.length_a   1.000
_cell.length_b   1.000
_cell.length_c   1.000
_cell.angle_alpha   90.00
_cell.angle_beta   90.00
_cell.angle_gamma   90.00
#
_symmetry.space_group_name_H-M   'P 1'
#
loop_
_entity.id
_entity.type
_entity.pdbx_description
1 polymer ?
#
loop_
_entity_poly.entity_id
_entity_poly.type
_entity_poly.pdbx_seq_one_letter_code
_entity_poly.pdbx_strand_id
1 'polypeptide(L)'
;METLLGRLRRIFSRTKKQRMTAVRQAHRPSKQVYNPTSWRMERLEKTLEAWQARQGWREPVRTVGEAAERLGTDTGTLYAYFRDRIGLDFRTWRTRLRLEDAKRMLADNPLLPPADAARLCGFSNRSNFSRQFLAYTGQTPAEWQKRAGMSHDGPARKTIMFNQKSDSTA
;
A
#
# COMPACT_ATOMS: atom_id res chain seq x y z
N MET A 1 6.98 -8.70 -13.05
CA MET A 1 6.33 -8.39 -11.76
C MET A 1 6.02 -6.90 -11.74
N GLU A 2 4.76 -6.55 -11.77
CA GLU A 2 4.36 -5.15 -11.71
C GLU A 2 4.56 -4.59 -10.31
N THR A 3 5.30 -3.48 -10.20
CA THR A 3 5.52 -2.82 -8.92
C THR A 3 4.21 -2.27 -8.36
N LEU A 4 4.09 -2.22 -7.04
CA LEU A 4 2.92 -1.67 -6.32
C LEU A 4 2.60 -0.23 -6.77
N LEU A 5 3.62 0.54 -7.15
CA LEU A 5 3.53 1.87 -7.78
C LEU A 5 2.77 1.82 -9.11
N GLY A 6 3.04 0.81 -9.95
CA GLY A 6 2.34 0.61 -11.21
C GLY A 6 0.85 0.29 -11.01
N ARG A 7 0.52 -0.53 -10.01
CA ARG A 7 -0.86 -0.86 -9.65
C ARG A 7 -1.62 0.35 -9.08
N LEU A 8 -1.00 1.11 -8.17
CA LEU A 8 -1.61 2.32 -7.60
C LEU A 8 -1.76 3.43 -8.66
N ARG A 9 -0.80 3.60 -9.57
CA ARG A 9 -0.92 4.52 -10.70
C ARG A 9 -2.13 4.19 -11.58
N ARG A 10 -2.44 2.91 -11.82
CA ARG A 10 -3.62 2.49 -12.60
C ARG A 10 -4.94 2.73 -11.87
N ILE A 11 -5.00 2.50 -10.58
CA ILE A 11 -6.21 2.74 -9.76
C ILE A 11 -6.52 4.24 -9.74
N PHE A 12 -5.49 5.10 -9.66
CA PHE A 12 -5.66 6.56 -9.59
C PHE A 12 -5.80 7.24 -10.96
N SER A 13 -5.28 6.66 -12.04
CA SER A 13 -5.44 7.21 -13.39
C SER A 13 -6.87 7.04 -13.93
N ARG A 14 -7.64 6.08 -13.42
CA ARG A 14 -9.05 5.90 -13.84
C ARG A 14 -9.98 7.05 -13.46
N THR A 15 -9.70 7.76 -12.36
CA THR A 15 -10.52 8.90 -11.91
C THR A 15 -10.19 10.21 -12.62
N LYS A 16 -9.01 10.32 -13.26
CA LYS A 16 -8.58 11.54 -13.97
C LYS A 16 -8.93 11.53 -15.47
N LYS A 17 -9.30 10.36 -16.02
CA LYS A 17 -9.51 10.19 -17.47
C LYS A 17 -10.82 10.77 -18.01
N GLN A 18 -11.71 11.30 -17.15
CA GLN A 18 -12.99 11.88 -17.59
C GLN A 18 -12.98 13.41 -17.78
N ARG A 19 -11.85 14.11 -17.61
CA ARG A 19 -11.81 15.58 -17.71
C ARG A 19 -10.75 16.19 -18.63
N MET A 20 -10.10 15.42 -19.50
CA MET A 20 -9.16 15.99 -20.46
C MET A 20 -9.37 15.43 -21.87
N THR A 21 -10.49 15.78 -22.49
CA THR A 21 -10.57 15.88 -23.95
C THR A 21 -10.02 17.22 -24.37
N ALA A 22 -9.13 17.15 -25.37
CA ALA A 22 -8.61 18.25 -26.19
C ALA A 22 -7.48 19.13 -25.59
N VAL A 23 -6.23 18.75 -25.85
CA VAL A 23 -5.32 19.58 -26.68
C VAL A 23 -4.24 18.65 -27.26
N ARG A 24 -4.38 18.30 -28.54
CA ARG A 24 -3.31 17.75 -29.37
C ARG A 24 -2.35 18.90 -29.68
N GLN A 25 -1.20 18.95 -29.03
CA GLN A 25 -0.07 19.70 -29.51
C GLN A 25 1.09 18.75 -29.80
N ALA A 26 1.50 18.77 -31.07
CA ALA A 26 2.64 18.04 -31.61
C ALA A 26 3.89 18.33 -30.77
N HIS A 27 4.41 17.32 -30.10
CA HIS A 27 5.64 17.42 -29.34
C HIS A 27 6.81 17.29 -30.30
N ARG A 28 7.41 18.44 -30.72
CA ARG A 28 8.78 18.47 -31.24
C ARG A 28 9.71 17.99 -30.12
N PRO A 29 10.70 17.12 -30.40
CA PRO A 29 11.70 16.77 -29.38
C PRO A 29 12.54 18.02 -29.10
N SER A 30 12.18 18.77 -28.08
CA SER A 30 13.01 19.85 -27.57
C SER A 30 14.25 19.21 -26.89
N LYS A 31 15.44 19.73 -27.26
CA LYS A 31 16.71 19.49 -26.53
C LYS A 31 16.42 19.39 -25.05
N GLN A 32 16.83 18.29 -24.44
CA GLN A 32 16.65 18.02 -23.03
C GLN A 32 17.35 19.13 -22.24
N VAL A 33 16.59 20.20 -21.94
CA VAL A 33 17.08 21.27 -21.06
C VAL A 33 17.30 20.61 -19.70
N TYR A 34 18.55 20.57 -19.26
CA TYR A 34 18.93 20.13 -17.93
C TYR A 34 18.13 20.92 -16.91
N ASN A 35 17.05 20.31 -16.39
CA ASN A 35 16.24 20.89 -15.33
C ASN A 35 16.68 20.27 -14.01
N PRO A 36 17.35 21.03 -13.13
CA PRO A 36 17.83 20.49 -11.85
C PRO A 36 16.71 19.92 -10.96
N THR A 37 15.48 20.28 -11.22
CA THR A 37 14.30 19.70 -10.56
C THR A 37 13.98 18.29 -11.09
N SER A 38 14.21 18.00 -12.37
CA SER A 38 13.88 16.71 -12.99
C SER A 38 14.74 15.58 -12.41
N TRP A 39 16.06 15.74 -12.32
CA TRP A 39 16.93 14.69 -11.80
C TRP A 39 16.70 14.40 -10.30
N ARG A 40 16.34 15.44 -9.51
CA ARG A 40 15.96 15.26 -8.10
C ARG A 40 14.70 14.42 -7.96
N MET A 41 13.72 14.67 -8.80
CA MET A 41 12.48 13.90 -8.83
C MET A 41 12.69 12.44 -9.27
N GLU A 42 13.53 12.20 -10.29
CA GLU A 42 13.89 10.86 -10.75
C GLU A 42 14.68 10.09 -9.68
N ARG A 43 15.62 10.76 -9.01
CA ARG A 43 16.34 10.17 -7.88
C ARG A 43 15.40 9.81 -6.74
N LEU A 44 14.47 10.71 -6.39
CA LEU A 44 13.47 10.47 -5.36
C LEU A 44 12.56 9.30 -5.74
N GLU A 45 12.16 9.19 -7.01
CA GLU A 45 11.33 8.08 -7.50
C GLU A 45 12.03 6.73 -7.26
N LYS A 46 13.30 6.60 -7.64
CA LYS A 46 14.11 5.39 -7.38
C LYS A 46 14.26 5.10 -5.88
N THR A 47 14.45 6.13 -5.08
CA THR A 47 14.55 5.98 -3.62
C THR A 47 13.23 5.52 -3.01
N LEU A 48 12.09 6.06 -3.49
CA LEU A 48 10.76 5.65 -3.06
C LEU A 48 10.45 4.20 -3.47
N GLU A 49 10.89 3.77 -4.66
CA GLU A 49 10.76 2.37 -5.10
C GLU A 49 11.55 1.43 -4.18
N ALA A 50 12.80 1.75 -3.89
CA ALA A 50 13.62 0.98 -2.97
C ALA A 50 13.05 0.99 -1.53
N TRP A 51 12.52 2.12 -1.07
CA TRP A 51 11.86 2.25 0.21
C TRP A 51 10.58 1.40 0.28
N GLN A 52 9.81 1.34 -0.80
CA GLN A 52 8.64 0.46 -0.89
C GLN A 52 9.04 -1.02 -0.92
N ALA A 53 10.08 -1.39 -1.68
CA ALA A 53 10.54 -2.78 -1.77
C ALA A 53 10.89 -3.36 -0.40
N ARG A 54 11.45 -2.54 0.51
CA ARG A 54 11.74 -2.94 1.91
C ARG A 54 10.60 -2.70 2.89
N GLN A 55 9.40 -2.35 2.39
CA GLN A 55 8.21 -2.06 3.21
C GLN A 55 8.38 -0.87 4.17
N GLY A 56 9.12 0.14 3.76
CA GLY A 56 9.45 1.32 4.58
C GLY A 56 8.23 2.09 5.10
N TRP A 57 7.04 1.87 4.53
CA TRP A 57 5.81 2.44 5.09
C TRP A 57 5.48 1.96 6.51
N ARG A 58 6.00 0.80 6.93
CA ARG A 58 5.81 0.26 8.28
C ARG A 58 6.66 0.98 9.32
N GLU A 59 7.76 1.61 8.88
CA GLU A 59 8.68 2.31 9.78
C GLU A 59 7.97 3.45 10.51
N PRO A 60 8.32 3.71 11.79
CA PRO A 60 7.81 4.86 12.53
C PRO A 60 8.44 6.15 11.98
N VAL A 61 7.67 6.91 11.23
CA VAL A 61 8.02 8.25 10.75
C VAL A 61 6.95 9.21 11.27
N ARG A 62 7.35 10.19 12.04
CA ARG A 62 6.44 11.11 12.74
C ARG A 62 6.10 12.33 11.89
N THR A 63 7.09 12.86 11.16
CA THR A 63 6.97 14.09 10.38
C THR A 63 7.34 13.87 8.93
N VAL A 64 6.89 14.78 8.06
CA VAL A 64 7.29 14.78 6.63
C VAL A 64 8.78 15.14 6.48
N GLY A 65 9.32 15.96 7.40
CA GLY A 65 10.76 16.27 7.46
C GLY A 65 11.59 15.00 7.67
N GLU A 66 11.27 14.21 8.69
CA GLU A 66 11.93 12.94 8.96
C GLU A 66 11.80 11.95 7.76
N ALA A 67 10.65 11.97 7.08
CA ALA A 67 10.49 11.18 5.86
C ALA A 67 11.42 11.64 4.73
N ALA A 68 11.54 12.95 4.52
CA ALA A 68 12.41 13.53 3.52
C ALA A 68 13.89 13.18 3.78
N GLU A 69 14.34 13.33 5.02
CA GLU A 69 15.70 12.94 5.44
C GLU A 69 16.00 11.47 5.15
N ARG A 70 15.11 10.56 5.54
CA ARG A 70 15.26 9.11 5.29
C ARG A 70 15.25 8.75 3.81
N LEU A 71 14.59 9.57 2.99
CA LEU A 71 14.55 9.42 1.53
C LEU A 71 15.70 10.17 0.84
N GLY A 72 16.59 10.82 1.60
CA GLY A 72 17.72 11.56 1.05
C GLY A 72 17.32 12.76 0.20
N THR A 73 16.24 13.44 0.59
CA THR A 73 15.68 14.61 -0.10
C THR A 73 15.27 15.70 0.88
N ASP A 74 14.89 16.86 0.38
CA ASP A 74 14.27 17.91 1.17
C ASP A 74 12.74 17.85 1.13
N THR A 75 12.09 18.49 2.10
CA THR A 75 10.63 18.51 2.22
C THR A 75 9.94 19.16 1.02
N GLY A 76 10.55 20.18 0.42
CA GLY A 76 10.01 20.89 -0.75
C GLY A 76 9.97 19.98 -1.97
N THR A 77 11.07 19.26 -2.24
CA THR A 77 11.14 18.26 -3.32
C THR A 77 10.13 17.12 -3.09
N LEU A 78 10.00 16.65 -1.83
CA LEU A 78 9.03 15.61 -1.49
C LEU A 78 7.60 16.07 -1.72
N TYR A 79 7.23 17.27 -1.27
CA TYR A 79 5.89 17.85 -1.52
C TYR A 79 5.61 18.04 -3.01
N ALA A 80 6.57 18.59 -3.78
CA ALA A 80 6.42 18.78 -5.20
C ALA A 80 6.21 17.44 -5.94
N TYR A 81 7.02 16.43 -5.61
CA TYR A 81 6.89 15.10 -6.18
C TYR A 81 5.49 14.50 -5.94
N PHE A 82 5.03 14.53 -4.70
CA PHE A 82 3.74 13.95 -4.35
C PHE A 82 2.57 14.72 -4.96
N ARG A 83 2.62 16.05 -4.99
CA ARG A 83 1.61 16.89 -5.66
C ARG A 83 1.56 16.63 -7.17
N ASP A 84 2.71 16.63 -7.84
CA ASP A 84 2.79 16.67 -9.30
C ASP A 84 2.75 15.28 -9.95
N ARG A 85 3.31 14.27 -9.29
CA ARG A 85 3.42 12.90 -9.83
C ARG A 85 2.37 11.94 -9.25
N ILE A 86 2.02 12.07 -7.98
CA ILE A 86 1.14 11.15 -7.27
C ILE A 86 -0.28 11.72 -7.14
N GLY A 87 -0.43 13.03 -6.96
CA GLY A 87 -1.71 13.69 -6.73
C GLY A 87 -2.28 13.47 -5.31
N LEU A 88 -1.43 13.07 -4.38
CA LEU A 88 -1.73 12.88 -2.95
C LEU A 88 -0.57 13.45 -2.14
N ASP A 89 -0.80 13.77 -0.87
CA ASP A 89 0.30 14.01 0.07
C ASP A 89 0.97 12.69 0.52
N PHE A 90 2.23 12.79 0.98
CA PHE A 90 3.02 11.65 1.42
C PHE A 90 2.34 10.85 2.55
N ARG A 91 1.71 11.55 3.52
CA ARG A 91 1.06 10.89 4.66
C ARG A 91 -0.14 10.05 4.21
N THR A 92 -0.99 10.61 3.38
CA THR A 92 -2.16 9.92 2.80
C THR A 92 -1.72 8.73 1.95
N TRP A 93 -0.73 8.90 1.09
CA TRP A 93 -0.18 7.83 0.28
C TRP A 93 0.40 6.69 1.13
N ARG A 94 1.24 7.01 2.12
CA ARG A 94 1.80 6.03 3.05
C ARG A 94 0.73 5.30 3.85
N THR A 95 -0.29 6.00 4.30
CA THR A 95 -1.43 5.39 5.00
C THR A 95 -2.14 4.37 4.12
N ARG A 96 -2.35 4.68 2.84
CA ARG A 96 -2.94 3.74 1.89
C ARG A 96 -2.09 2.49 1.69
N LEU A 97 -0.77 2.62 1.62
CA LEU A 97 0.13 1.45 1.57
C LEU A 97 -0.03 0.56 2.80
N ARG A 98 -0.14 1.14 3.99
CA ARG A 98 -0.38 0.41 5.24
C ARG A 98 -1.74 -0.29 5.26
N LEU A 99 -2.78 0.35 4.75
CA LEU A 99 -4.11 -0.24 4.67
C LEU A 99 -4.18 -1.39 3.65
N GLU A 100 -3.52 -1.25 2.49
CA GLU A 100 -3.42 -2.34 1.52
C GLU A 100 -2.63 -3.53 2.07
N ASP A 101 -1.59 -3.26 2.83
CA ASP A 101 -0.80 -4.30 3.52
C ASP A 101 -1.64 -5.03 4.57
N ALA A 102 -2.39 -4.29 5.40
CA ALA A 102 -3.30 -4.85 6.40
C ALA A 102 -4.43 -5.68 5.75
N LYS A 103 -4.99 -5.24 4.63
CA LYS A 103 -5.98 -6.00 3.86
C LYS A 103 -5.46 -7.37 3.45
N ARG A 104 -4.22 -7.42 2.94
CA ARG A 104 -3.58 -8.69 2.56
C ARG A 104 -3.34 -9.57 3.77
N MET A 105 -2.73 -9.03 4.83
CA MET A 105 -2.45 -9.79 6.05
C MET A 105 -3.70 -10.41 6.66
N LEU A 106 -4.80 -9.65 6.72
CA LEU A 106 -6.07 -10.12 7.26
C LEU A 106 -6.75 -11.14 6.34
N ALA A 107 -6.57 -11.03 5.03
CA ALA A 107 -7.11 -12.00 4.08
C ALA A 107 -6.32 -13.32 4.10
N ASP A 108 -4.98 -13.22 4.17
CA ASP A 108 -4.09 -14.37 4.12
C ASP A 108 -4.03 -15.15 5.45
N ASN A 109 -4.36 -14.48 6.58
CA ASN A 109 -4.32 -15.10 7.90
C ASN A 109 -5.61 -14.84 8.70
N PRO A 110 -6.58 -15.75 8.65
CA PRO A 110 -7.84 -15.65 9.40
C PRO A 110 -7.70 -15.63 10.92
N LEU A 111 -6.56 -16.09 11.45
CA LEU A 111 -6.29 -16.12 12.88
C LEU A 111 -5.54 -14.88 13.40
N LEU A 112 -5.06 -14.02 12.52
CA LEU A 112 -4.34 -12.81 12.89
C LEU A 112 -5.28 -11.77 13.52
N PRO A 113 -5.12 -11.38 14.78
CA PRO A 113 -5.95 -10.34 15.38
C PRO A 113 -5.81 -9.02 14.61
N PRO A 114 -6.91 -8.30 14.31
CA PRO A 114 -6.85 -7.01 13.62
C PRO A 114 -5.95 -5.96 14.30
N ALA A 115 -5.82 -6.03 15.62
CA ALA A 115 -4.93 -5.16 16.37
C ALA A 115 -3.44 -5.43 16.06
N ASP A 116 -3.09 -6.70 15.87
CA ASP A 116 -1.73 -7.09 15.49
C ASP A 116 -1.44 -6.75 14.03
N ALA A 117 -2.39 -6.96 13.13
CA ALA A 117 -2.27 -6.49 11.75
C ALA A 117 -2.01 -4.97 11.69
N ALA A 118 -2.75 -4.18 12.48
CA ALA A 118 -2.54 -2.73 12.58
C ALA A 118 -1.10 -2.41 13.02
N ARG A 119 -0.60 -3.04 14.08
CA ARG A 119 0.74 -2.83 14.62
C ARG A 119 1.82 -3.22 13.59
N LEU A 120 1.68 -4.38 12.96
CA LEU A 120 2.60 -4.87 11.93
C LEU A 120 2.67 -3.96 10.71
N CYS A 121 1.55 -3.33 10.34
CA CYS A 121 1.50 -2.34 9.26
C CYS A 121 1.95 -0.95 9.69
N GLY A 122 2.38 -0.76 10.94
CA GLY A 122 2.94 0.49 11.45
C GLY A 122 1.92 1.50 11.97
N PHE A 123 0.69 1.09 12.28
CA PHE A 123 -0.25 1.94 13.01
C PHE A 123 0.06 1.90 14.51
N SER A 124 0.18 3.07 15.13
CA SER A 124 0.42 3.22 16.56
C SER A 124 -0.88 3.20 17.40
N ASN A 125 -2.03 3.39 16.74
CA ASN A 125 -3.33 3.49 17.41
C ASN A 125 -4.37 2.64 16.69
N ARG A 126 -4.92 1.65 17.43
CA ARG A 126 -5.94 0.70 16.93
C ARG A 126 -7.23 1.40 16.48
N SER A 127 -7.71 2.37 17.24
CA SER A 127 -8.96 3.07 16.91
C SER A 127 -8.80 3.89 15.63
N ASN A 128 -7.65 4.53 15.46
CA ASN A 128 -7.32 5.26 14.24
C ASN A 128 -7.20 4.31 13.03
N PHE A 129 -6.56 3.15 13.20
CA PHE A 129 -6.51 2.11 12.18
C PHE A 129 -7.92 1.66 11.77
N SER A 130 -8.76 1.26 12.71
CA SER A 130 -10.11 0.74 12.42
C SER A 130 -10.96 1.76 11.67
N ARG A 131 -10.91 3.03 12.08
CA ARG A 131 -11.62 4.13 11.41
C ARG A 131 -11.12 4.35 9.98
N GLN A 132 -9.80 4.38 9.78
CA GLN A 132 -9.22 4.58 8.46
C GLN A 132 -9.43 3.37 7.54
N PHE A 133 -9.37 2.16 8.10
CA PHE A 133 -9.64 0.94 7.36
C PHE A 133 -11.10 0.88 6.87
N LEU A 134 -12.05 1.19 7.76
CA LEU A 134 -13.47 1.29 7.40
C LEU A 134 -13.71 2.36 6.31
N ALA A 135 -13.14 3.55 6.47
CA ALA A 135 -13.25 4.62 5.48
C ALA A 135 -12.65 4.24 4.12
N TYR A 136 -11.61 3.41 4.12
CA TYR A 136 -10.91 3.00 2.91
C TYR A 136 -11.55 1.81 2.19
N THR A 137 -12.09 0.84 2.94
CA THR A 137 -12.60 -0.44 2.41
C THR A 137 -14.13 -0.53 2.42
N GLY A 138 -14.81 0.32 3.17
CA GLY A 138 -16.24 0.22 3.46
C GLY A 138 -16.59 -0.86 4.49
N GLN A 139 -15.61 -1.53 5.08
CA GLN A 139 -15.77 -2.62 6.05
C GLN A 139 -14.82 -2.46 7.24
N THR A 140 -15.22 -2.96 8.40
CA THR A 140 -14.29 -3.04 9.53
C THR A 140 -13.21 -4.10 9.25
N PRO A 141 -12.04 -4.03 9.91
CA PRO A 141 -11.00 -5.03 9.76
C PRO A 141 -11.48 -6.47 10.05
N ALA A 142 -12.36 -6.64 11.04
CA ALA A 142 -12.92 -7.94 11.40
C ALA A 142 -13.91 -8.48 10.35
N GLU A 143 -14.78 -7.62 9.81
CA GLU A 143 -15.67 -7.98 8.71
C GLU A 143 -14.91 -8.35 7.45
N TRP A 144 -13.87 -7.58 7.12
CA TRP A 144 -12.98 -7.87 6.00
C TRP A 144 -12.33 -9.24 6.14
N GLN A 145 -11.77 -9.54 7.31
CA GLN A 145 -11.12 -10.82 7.61
C GLN A 145 -12.09 -12.00 7.49
N LYS A 146 -13.28 -11.87 8.10
CA LYS A 146 -14.34 -12.89 8.04
C LYS A 146 -14.77 -13.17 6.59
N ARG A 147 -14.97 -12.12 5.79
CA ARG A 147 -15.35 -12.23 4.39
C ARG A 147 -14.27 -12.89 3.54
N ALA A 148 -13.01 -12.54 3.74
CA ALA A 148 -11.88 -13.15 3.05
C ALA A 148 -11.74 -14.64 3.38
N GLY A 149 -11.93 -15.03 4.65
CA GLY A 149 -11.97 -16.43 5.08
C GLY A 149 -13.07 -17.24 4.42
N MET A 150 -14.26 -16.65 4.27
CA MET A 150 -15.39 -17.31 3.55
C MET A 150 -15.13 -17.49 2.05
N SER A 151 -14.32 -16.63 1.44
CA SER A 151 -13.96 -16.72 0.01
C SER A 151 -12.87 -17.78 -0.26
N HIS A 152 -12.17 -18.24 0.78
CA HIS A 152 -11.15 -19.31 0.69
C HIS A 152 -11.71 -20.71 0.99
N ASP A 153 -12.96 -20.83 1.45
CA ASP A 153 -13.68 -22.10 1.60
C ASP A 153 -14.36 -22.55 0.29
N GLY A 154 -13.63 -22.49 -0.82
CA GLY A 154 -13.91 -23.31 -1.99
C GLY A 154 -13.54 -24.78 -1.69
N PRO A 155 -14.13 -25.78 -2.36
CA PRO A 155 -14.22 -27.16 -1.89
C PRO A 155 -12.89 -27.92 -1.99
N ALA A 156 -11.98 -27.76 -1.05
CA ALA A 156 -10.81 -28.62 -0.86
C ALA A 156 -10.19 -28.54 0.54
N ARG A 157 -10.97 -28.86 1.58
CA ARG A 157 -10.40 -29.47 2.78
C ARG A 157 -11.17 -30.73 3.08
N LYS A 158 -10.82 -31.81 2.38
CA LYS A 158 -11.06 -33.16 2.87
C LYS A 158 -10.30 -33.27 4.18
N THR A 159 -11.08 -33.24 5.26
CA THR A 159 -10.64 -33.61 6.60
C THR A 159 -10.02 -35.00 6.52
N ILE A 160 -8.69 -35.08 6.61
CA ILE A 160 -8.00 -36.33 6.92
C ILE A 160 -8.31 -36.56 8.39
N MET A 161 -9.37 -37.30 8.67
CA MET A 161 -9.59 -37.90 9.96
C MET A 161 -8.48 -38.94 10.16
N PHE A 162 -7.56 -38.61 11.03
CA PHE A 162 -6.60 -39.57 11.57
C PHE A 162 -7.42 -40.51 12.47
N ASN A 163 -7.79 -41.66 11.92
CA ASN A 163 -8.40 -42.76 12.66
C ASN A 163 -7.29 -43.42 13.48
N GLN A 164 -7.15 -42.99 14.75
CA GLN A 164 -6.39 -43.77 15.72
C GLN A 164 -7.20 -44.98 16.08
N LYS A 165 -6.95 -46.07 15.41
CA LYS A 165 -7.39 -47.39 15.84
C LYS A 165 -6.48 -47.83 16.97
N SER A 166 -6.99 -47.78 18.17
CA SER A 166 -6.45 -48.44 19.36
C SER A 166 -6.52 -49.95 19.15
N ASP A 167 -5.38 -50.57 18.87
CA ASP A 167 -5.24 -52.01 19.09
C ASP A 167 -4.73 -52.22 20.50
N SER A 168 -5.69 -52.52 21.37
CA SER A 168 -5.48 -53.14 22.65
C SER A 168 -5.70 -54.64 22.45
N THR A 169 -4.66 -55.46 22.59
CA THR A 169 -4.86 -56.88 22.87
C THR A 169 -3.62 -57.51 23.53
N ALA A 170 -3.84 -57.99 24.73
CA ALA A 170 -3.25 -59.10 25.46
C ALA A 170 -1.72 -59.14 25.65
#